data_185ee7cfcedda0a68639bd6836a466ba
#
_entry.id   185ee7cfcedda0a68639bd6836a466ba
#
_cell.length_a   1.000
_cell.length_b   1.000
_cell.length_c   1.000
_cell.angle_alpha   90.00
_cell.angle_beta   90.00
_cell.angle_gamma   90.00
#
_symmetry.space_group_name_H-M   'P 1'
#
loop_
_entity.id
_entity.type
_entity.pdbx_description
1 polymer ?
#
loop_
_entity_poly.entity_id
_entity_poly.type
_entity_poly.pdbx_seq_one_letter_code
_entity_poly.pdbx_strand_id
1 'polypeptide(L)'
;MTAPAGSTPSPQQPAERRTALLTRPPFSALEAHARGGGHGGGGGAGAAAVWWSRLSPAVGVAAAQRGPGAPGWKSSVSFLTRPDRPNLAYRKLKGRNPGVVFLPGLRSNMNGQKATALEDFCSCLGHAYVRFDYTGCGSSQGNFEECTIGKWRKDVLSILDELTDGPQILVGSSLGGWLMLHAAIARPDKVAALVGVAVAADHLVTAFRRLPIEAQKEIEEKGEWKFPTKHNEEGYYSLTYDFIREAENHCLLNSPIPVTCPIRLIHGMRDGDVPWQISMQVADRVLSKDVDVILRKAGQHRMSEKEDTKLLVNTVDDLIDKLATLT
;
A
#
# COMPACT_ATOMS: atom_id res chain seq x y z
N MET A 1 36.19 49.01 -60.39
CA MET A 1 35.06 48.29 -60.94
C MET A 1 34.41 47.55 -59.77
N THR A 2 33.37 48.10 -59.28
CA THR A 2 32.62 47.72 -58.06
C THR A 2 31.51 46.76 -58.38
N ALA A 3 31.43 45.63 -57.67
CA ALA A 3 30.31 44.73 -57.74
C ALA A 3 29.36 45.00 -56.56
N PRO A 4 28.02 44.87 -56.72
CA PRO A 4 27.06 45.27 -55.70
C PRO A 4 26.71 44.13 -54.75
N ALA A 5 26.37 44.54 -53.56
CA ALA A 5 25.94 43.71 -52.40
C ALA A 5 24.65 42.92 -52.66
N GLY A 6 24.65 41.65 -52.32
CA GLY A 6 23.50 40.80 -52.28
C GLY A 6 22.79 40.84 -50.92
N SER A 7 21.52 41.12 -50.95
CA SER A 7 20.56 41.17 -49.83
C SER A 7 20.28 39.79 -49.23
N THR A 8 20.44 39.62 -47.91
CA THR A 8 20.00 38.45 -47.17
C THR A 8 18.50 38.50 -46.88
N PRO A 9 17.77 37.36 -47.00
CA PRO A 9 16.35 37.33 -46.58
C PRO A 9 16.22 37.05 -45.07
N SER A 10 15.28 37.76 -44.47
CA SER A 10 14.84 37.59 -43.07
C SER A 10 14.21 36.22 -42.82
N PRO A 11 14.35 35.67 -41.59
CA PRO A 11 13.71 34.39 -41.24
C PRO A 11 12.22 34.60 -40.96
N GLN A 12 11.39 33.76 -41.61
CA GLN A 12 9.95 33.66 -41.37
C GLN A 12 9.70 33.01 -40.00
N GLN A 13 8.80 33.59 -39.24
CA GLN A 13 8.23 33.01 -38.00
C GLN A 13 7.37 31.77 -38.30
N PRO A 14 7.41 30.72 -37.46
CA PRO A 14 6.47 29.61 -37.59
C PRO A 14 5.11 29.97 -37.00
N ALA A 15 4.05 29.58 -37.73
CA ALA A 15 2.66 29.74 -37.37
C ALA A 15 2.27 29.06 -36.04
N GLU A 16 1.66 29.84 -35.16
CA GLU A 16 1.00 29.34 -33.94
C GLU A 16 -0.18 28.44 -34.30
N ARG A 17 -0.07 27.15 -33.96
CA ARG A 17 -1.21 26.25 -33.91
C ARG A 17 -2.00 26.53 -32.64
N ARG A 18 -3.16 27.16 -32.78
CA ARG A 18 -4.16 27.27 -31.72
C ARG A 18 -4.71 25.88 -31.39
N THR A 19 -4.34 25.37 -30.23
CA THR A 19 -4.97 24.18 -29.64
C THR A 19 -6.24 24.64 -28.94
N ALA A 20 -7.39 24.25 -29.46
CA ALA A 20 -8.69 24.50 -28.84
C ALA A 20 -8.80 23.72 -27.53
N LEU A 21 -8.84 24.40 -26.41
CA LEU A 21 -9.21 23.87 -25.10
C LEU A 21 -10.73 23.60 -25.11
N LEU A 22 -11.09 22.32 -25.15
CA LEU A 22 -12.44 21.86 -24.84
C LEU A 22 -12.67 21.97 -23.34
N THR A 23 -13.27 23.04 -22.91
CA THR A 23 -13.82 23.22 -21.55
C THR A 23 -15.08 22.39 -21.42
N ARG A 24 -15.08 21.40 -20.53
CA ARG A 24 -16.29 20.70 -20.09
C ARG A 24 -17.08 21.60 -19.12
N PRO A 25 -18.42 21.66 -19.22
CA PRO A 25 -19.22 22.46 -18.30
C PRO A 25 -19.34 21.78 -16.93
N PRO A 26 -19.59 22.55 -15.85
CA PRO A 26 -19.77 22.01 -14.51
C PRO A 26 -21.15 21.35 -14.36
N PHE A 27 -21.18 20.22 -13.67
CA PHE A 27 -22.42 19.59 -13.24
C PHE A 27 -23.21 20.53 -12.30
N SER A 28 -24.31 21.04 -12.79
CA SER A 28 -25.30 21.74 -11.96
C SER A 28 -26.47 20.80 -11.64
N ALA A 29 -26.83 20.87 -10.37
CA ALA A 29 -27.94 20.29 -9.67
C ALA A 29 -29.23 20.02 -10.50
N LEU A 30 -29.76 18.81 -10.33
CA LEU A 30 -31.14 18.47 -10.59
C LEU A 30 -31.88 18.43 -9.24
N GLU A 31 -32.52 19.54 -8.89
CA GLU A 31 -33.58 19.60 -7.88
C GLU A 31 -34.85 18.97 -8.47
N ALA A 32 -35.31 17.90 -7.85
CA ALA A 32 -36.59 17.31 -8.15
C ALA A 32 -37.69 17.97 -7.31
N HIS A 33 -38.60 18.68 -7.96
CA HIS A 33 -39.88 19.09 -7.43
C HIS A 33 -40.82 17.85 -7.30
N ALA A 34 -41.22 17.56 -6.07
CA ALA A 34 -42.40 16.72 -5.80
C ALA A 34 -43.38 17.52 -4.97
N ARG A 35 -44.49 17.96 -5.59
CA ARG A 35 -45.71 18.40 -4.89
C ARG A 35 -46.83 17.39 -5.14
N GLY A 36 -47.29 16.81 -4.10
CA GLY A 36 -48.64 16.86 -3.55
C GLY A 36 -49.71 16.02 -4.23
N GLY A 37 -50.39 15.22 -3.45
CA GLY A 37 -51.75 14.78 -3.77
C GLY A 37 -52.06 13.35 -3.32
N GLY A 38 -52.78 13.22 -2.31
CA GLY A 38 -53.27 12.32 -1.37
C GLY A 38 -54.17 11.16 -1.81
N HIS A 39 -54.37 10.32 -0.82
CA HIS A 39 -55.51 9.39 -0.51
C HIS A 39 -55.55 8.03 -1.21
N GLY A 40 -55.55 7.00 -0.38
CA GLY A 40 -56.44 5.82 -0.50
C GLY A 40 -55.80 4.47 -0.47
N GLY A 41 -55.78 3.84 0.68
CA GLY A 41 -56.30 2.46 0.89
C GLY A 41 -55.52 1.26 0.38
N GLY A 42 -55.09 0.43 1.32
CA GLY A 42 -55.32 -1.02 1.23
C GLY A 42 -54.21 -1.91 0.73
N GLY A 43 -53.53 -2.62 1.64
CA GLY A 43 -53.27 -4.06 1.49
C GLY A 43 -52.21 -4.48 0.50
N GLY A 44 -51.08 -4.97 1.02
CA GLY A 44 -50.10 -5.69 0.20
C GLY A 44 -48.72 -5.80 0.82
N ALA A 45 -48.63 -6.24 2.08
CA ALA A 45 -47.37 -6.75 2.63
C ALA A 45 -47.08 -8.10 1.98
N GLY A 46 -46.16 -8.18 1.05
CA GLY A 46 -45.79 -9.48 0.49
C GLY A 46 -45.08 -9.49 -0.84
N ALA A 47 -44.01 -8.71 -1.04
CA ALA A 47 -43.13 -8.92 -2.22
C ALA A 47 -41.68 -8.45 -2.06
N ALA A 48 -41.28 -7.87 -0.94
CA ALA A 48 -39.89 -7.40 -0.73
C ALA A 48 -39.02 -8.32 0.12
N ALA A 49 -39.57 -9.43 0.64
CA ALA A 49 -38.86 -10.36 1.52
C ALA A 49 -38.30 -11.62 0.83
N VAL A 50 -38.41 -11.75 -0.48
CA VAL A 50 -38.10 -13.02 -1.17
C VAL A 50 -36.76 -12.99 -1.91
N TRP A 51 -36.10 -11.84 -1.97
CA TRP A 51 -34.81 -11.74 -2.71
C TRP A 51 -33.57 -11.94 -1.85
N TRP A 52 -33.64 -12.00 -0.54
CA TRP A 52 -32.48 -12.20 0.36
C TRP A 52 -32.31 -13.65 0.85
N SER A 53 -33.18 -14.57 0.49
CA SER A 53 -33.10 -15.97 0.96
C SER A 53 -32.52 -17.00 -0.02
N ARG A 54 -31.92 -16.56 -1.12
CA ARG A 54 -31.34 -17.50 -2.12
C ARG A 54 -29.83 -17.35 -2.36
N LEU A 55 -29.09 -16.68 -1.50
CA LEU A 55 -27.62 -16.67 -1.53
C LEU A 55 -27.08 -17.06 -0.15
N SER A 56 -27.35 -18.28 0.26
CA SER A 56 -26.58 -18.99 1.26
C SER A 56 -26.53 -20.46 0.90
N PRO A 57 -25.53 -20.90 0.12
CA PRO A 57 -25.04 -22.23 0.38
C PRO A 57 -24.30 -22.12 1.72
N ALA A 58 -24.70 -22.93 2.66
CA ALA A 58 -24.04 -23.17 3.90
C ALA A 58 -22.54 -23.50 3.63
N VAL A 59 -21.67 -22.50 3.68
CA VAL A 59 -20.33 -22.73 4.13
C VAL A 59 -20.52 -22.91 5.64
N GLY A 60 -20.72 -24.15 6.01
CA GLY A 60 -20.54 -24.58 7.37
C GLY A 60 -19.13 -24.18 7.74
N VAL A 61 -18.99 -23.07 8.45
CA VAL A 61 -17.83 -22.83 9.29
C VAL A 61 -17.85 -24.02 10.25
N ALA A 62 -17.10 -25.04 9.93
CA ALA A 62 -16.60 -25.96 10.92
C ALA A 62 -15.68 -25.12 11.81
N ALA A 63 -16.29 -24.30 12.66
CA ALA A 63 -15.68 -23.90 13.90
C ALA A 63 -15.40 -25.24 14.60
N ALA A 64 -14.21 -25.77 14.36
CA ALA A 64 -13.67 -26.80 15.22
C ALA A 64 -13.80 -26.22 16.61
N GLN A 65 -14.73 -26.74 17.38
CA GLN A 65 -14.88 -26.48 18.80
C GLN A 65 -13.57 -26.95 19.44
N ARG A 66 -12.56 -26.06 19.47
CA ARG A 66 -11.42 -26.22 20.34
C ARG A 66 -11.92 -25.84 21.72
N GLY A 67 -11.87 -26.82 22.61
CA GLY A 67 -12.15 -26.60 24.02
C GLY A 67 -11.31 -25.45 24.57
N PRO A 68 -11.73 -24.79 25.66
CA PRO A 68 -10.98 -23.72 26.29
C PRO A 68 -9.65 -24.31 26.80
N GLY A 69 -8.52 -23.96 26.16
CA GLY A 69 -7.21 -24.33 26.69
C GLY A 69 -6.09 -24.70 25.72
N ALA A 70 -6.24 -24.49 24.40
CA ALA A 70 -5.06 -24.57 23.57
C ALA A 70 -4.24 -23.28 23.76
N PRO A 71 -2.98 -23.32 24.28
CA PRO A 71 -2.14 -22.12 24.32
C PRO A 71 -1.95 -21.67 22.88
N GLY A 72 -2.38 -20.41 22.60
CA GLY A 72 -2.08 -19.77 21.33
C GLY A 72 -0.58 -19.79 21.13
N TRP A 73 -0.10 -20.51 20.11
CA TRP A 73 1.31 -20.59 19.76
C TRP A 73 1.72 -19.21 19.23
N LYS A 74 2.09 -18.30 20.15
CA LYS A 74 2.76 -17.06 19.76
C LYS A 74 4.15 -17.44 19.31
N SER A 75 4.47 -17.13 18.07
CA SER A 75 5.82 -17.32 17.54
C SER A 75 6.82 -16.54 18.41
N SER A 76 7.97 -17.15 18.73
CA SER A 76 9.08 -16.46 19.41
C SER A 76 9.80 -15.53 18.43
N VAL A 77 10.44 -14.49 18.96
CA VAL A 77 11.35 -13.66 18.16
C VAL A 77 12.59 -14.47 17.84
N SER A 78 12.93 -14.50 16.56
CA SER A 78 14.15 -15.11 16.02
C SER A 78 14.93 -14.08 15.22
N PHE A 79 16.19 -14.37 14.92
CA PHE A 79 17.06 -13.46 14.18
C PHE A 79 17.58 -14.14 12.92
N LEU A 80 17.39 -13.48 11.78
CA LEU A 80 18.02 -13.85 10.52
C LEU A 80 19.43 -13.29 10.49
N THR A 81 20.42 -14.18 10.58
CA THR A 81 21.84 -13.80 10.53
C THR A 81 22.25 -13.57 9.09
N ARG A 82 22.93 -12.45 8.84
CA ARG A 82 23.41 -12.04 7.51
C ARG A 82 24.89 -11.67 7.64
N PRO A 83 25.81 -12.31 6.87
CA PRO A 83 27.27 -12.14 7.08
C PRO A 83 27.75 -10.69 7.04
N ASP A 84 27.23 -9.89 6.08
CA ASP A 84 27.73 -8.53 5.81
C ASP A 84 26.72 -7.43 6.12
N ARG A 85 25.67 -7.76 6.87
CA ARG A 85 24.57 -6.82 7.18
C ARG A 85 24.00 -7.08 8.57
N PRO A 86 23.35 -6.06 9.18
CA PRO A 86 22.69 -6.23 10.48
C PRO A 86 21.67 -7.37 10.46
N ASN A 87 21.57 -8.13 11.57
CA ASN A 87 20.60 -9.21 11.71
C ASN A 87 19.18 -8.64 11.78
N LEU A 88 18.23 -9.34 11.15
CA LEU A 88 16.82 -8.98 11.17
C LEU A 88 16.06 -9.80 12.21
N ALA A 89 15.32 -9.12 13.07
CA ALA A 89 14.37 -9.74 13.98
C ALA A 89 13.10 -10.11 13.19
N TYR A 90 12.60 -11.31 13.42
CA TYR A 90 11.37 -11.78 12.78
C TYR A 90 10.60 -12.73 13.69
N ARG A 91 9.34 -12.95 13.33
CA ARG A 91 8.48 -14.02 13.83
C ARG A 91 7.95 -14.81 12.65
N LYS A 92 7.97 -16.13 12.73
CA LYS A 92 7.53 -17.03 11.65
C LYS A 92 6.60 -18.10 12.19
N LEU A 93 5.47 -18.28 11.52
CA LEU A 93 4.61 -19.44 11.64
C LEU A 93 4.90 -20.38 10.45
N LYS A 94 5.10 -21.66 10.74
CA LYS A 94 5.11 -22.68 9.71
C LYS A 94 3.67 -23.01 9.32
N GLY A 95 3.43 -23.26 8.06
CA GLY A 95 2.10 -23.56 7.57
C GLY A 95 2.07 -23.84 6.07
N ARG A 96 0.87 -23.99 5.52
CA ARG A 96 0.64 -24.22 4.09
C ARG A 96 0.77 -22.93 3.26
N ASN A 97 0.95 -23.11 1.98
CA ASN A 97 0.92 -22.01 0.99
C ASN A 97 -0.54 -21.69 0.57
N PRO A 98 -0.80 -20.49 0.02
CA PRO A 98 0.16 -19.38 -0.02
C PRO A 98 0.51 -18.93 1.39
N GLY A 99 1.78 -18.56 1.60
CA GLY A 99 2.22 -17.92 2.82
C GLY A 99 1.88 -16.43 2.79
N VAL A 100 1.92 -15.77 3.95
CA VAL A 100 1.68 -14.32 4.08
C VAL A 100 2.89 -13.65 4.72
N VAL A 101 3.36 -12.55 4.15
CA VAL A 101 4.48 -11.76 4.68
C VAL A 101 4.01 -10.33 4.92
N PHE A 102 4.16 -9.83 6.15
CA PHE A 102 3.80 -8.46 6.50
C PHE A 102 5.01 -7.53 6.50
N LEU A 103 4.87 -6.40 5.79
CA LEU A 103 5.87 -5.34 5.65
C LEU A 103 5.38 -4.09 6.40
N PRO A 104 6.02 -3.71 7.54
CA PRO A 104 5.62 -2.55 8.32
C PRO A 104 5.88 -1.21 7.61
N GLY A 105 5.25 -0.15 8.10
CA GLY A 105 5.46 1.23 7.65
C GLY A 105 6.67 1.90 8.30
N LEU A 106 6.90 3.17 7.92
CA LEU A 106 7.94 4.01 8.48
C LEU A 106 7.80 4.13 10.00
N ARG A 107 8.91 3.96 10.74
CA ARG A 107 8.92 3.99 12.22
C ARG A 107 7.93 3.03 12.90
N SER A 108 7.44 2.03 12.17
CA SER A 108 6.62 0.94 12.69
C SER A 108 7.46 -0.31 12.92
N ASN A 109 6.85 -1.35 13.47
CA ASN A 109 7.50 -2.63 13.74
C ASN A 109 6.56 -3.82 13.54
N MET A 110 7.08 -5.02 13.66
CA MET A 110 6.36 -6.28 13.47
C MET A 110 5.27 -6.57 14.52
N ASN A 111 5.15 -5.78 15.60
CA ASN A 111 4.18 -5.99 16.66
C ASN A 111 2.93 -5.09 16.53
N GLY A 112 2.80 -4.38 15.41
CA GLY A 112 1.62 -3.56 15.10
C GLY A 112 0.35 -4.39 14.98
N GLN A 113 -0.80 -3.74 15.17
CA GLN A 113 -2.12 -4.39 15.22
C GLN A 113 -2.44 -5.18 13.93
N LYS A 114 -2.12 -4.65 12.75
CA LYS A 114 -2.30 -5.36 11.47
C LYS A 114 -1.45 -6.63 11.39
N ALA A 115 -0.20 -6.53 11.81
CA ALA A 115 0.74 -7.67 11.80
C ALA A 115 0.29 -8.80 12.74
N THR A 116 -0.18 -8.46 13.95
CA THR A 116 -0.65 -9.44 14.93
C THR A 116 -1.99 -10.07 14.53
N ALA A 117 -2.90 -9.28 13.97
CA ALA A 117 -4.18 -9.80 13.47
C ALA A 117 -4.00 -10.79 12.31
N LEU A 118 -3.06 -10.54 11.42
CA LEU A 118 -2.72 -11.47 10.34
C LEU A 118 -2.03 -12.74 10.87
N GLU A 119 -1.21 -12.64 11.94
CA GLU A 119 -0.64 -13.82 12.59
C GLU A 119 -1.73 -14.72 13.17
N ASP A 120 -2.68 -14.13 13.90
CA ASP A 120 -3.81 -14.86 14.49
C ASP A 120 -4.65 -15.53 13.39
N PHE A 121 -4.96 -14.82 12.32
CA PHE A 121 -5.69 -15.34 11.15
C PHE A 121 -4.94 -16.51 10.50
N CYS A 122 -3.68 -16.33 10.14
CA CYS A 122 -2.88 -17.39 9.50
C CYS A 122 -2.70 -18.60 10.41
N SER A 123 -2.52 -18.38 11.72
CA SER A 123 -2.43 -19.46 12.71
C SER A 123 -3.71 -20.26 12.80
N CYS A 124 -4.88 -19.60 12.77
CA CYS A 124 -6.18 -20.28 12.80
C CYS A 124 -6.43 -21.15 11.57
N LEU A 125 -6.02 -20.68 10.40
CA LEU A 125 -6.24 -21.40 9.13
C LEU A 125 -5.06 -22.31 8.74
N GLY A 126 -3.95 -22.28 9.47
CA GLY A 126 -2.78 -23.11 9.21
C GLY A 126 -1.91 -22.66 8.03
N HIS A 127 -1.96 -21.36 7.68
CA HIS A 127 -1.08 -20.78 6.66
C HIS A 127 0.26 -20.36 7.24
N ALA A 128 1.32 -20.42 6.41
CA ALA A 128 2.61 -19.86 6.74
C ALA A 128 2.51 -18.34 6.88
N TYR A 129 3.23 -17.79 7.87
CA TYR A 129 3.22 -16.35 8.11
C TYR A 129 4.59 -15.85 8.57
N VAL A 130 5.02 -14.69 8.05
CA VAL A 130 6.25 -14.01 8.48
C VAL A 130 5.95 -12.54 8.71
N ARG A 131 6.40 -12.02 9.84
CA ARG A 131 6.49 -10.58 10.16
C ARG A 131 7.87 -10.27 10.72
N PHE A 132 8.41 -9.12 10.39
CA PHE A 132 9.80 -8.79 10.71
C PHE A 132 9.97 -7.28 10.90
N ASP A 133 11.12 -6.91 11.45
CA ASP A 133 11.57 -5.52 11.56
C ASP A 133 12.68 -5.26 10.55
N TYR A 134 12.64 -4.10 9.88
CA TYR A 134 13.73 -3.67 9.00
C TYR A 134 14.99 -3.36 9.81
N THR A 135 16.15 -3.37 9.14
CA THR A 135 17.41 -2.86 9.72
C THR A 135 17.17 -1.50 10.38
N GLY A 136 17.66 -1.34 11.61
CA GLY A 136 17.52 -0.10 12.40
C GLY A 136 16.12 0.16 12.95
N CYS A 137 15.19 -0.80 12.85
CA CYS A 137 13.83 -0.70 13.35
C CYS A 137 13.51 -1.80 14.36
N GLY A 138 12.63 -1.52 15.32
CA GLY A 138 12.09 -2.49 16.25
C GLY A 138 13.19 -3.26 17.00
N SER A 139 13.19 -4.58 16.86
CA SER A 139 14.17 -5.49 17.49
C SER A 139 15.33 -5.87 16.55
N SER A 140 15.34 -5.40 15.32
CA SER A 140 16.45 -5.64 14.37
C SER A 140 17.67 -4.80 14.73
N GLN A 141 18.84 -5.30 14.36
CA GLN A 141 20.10 -4.58 14.53
C GLN A 141 20.23 -3.43 13.52
N GLY A 142 21.18 -2.53 13.79
CA GLY A 142 21.51 -1.38 12.95
C GLY A 142 21.04 -0.06 13.53
N ASN A 143 21.37 1.02 12.83
CA ASN A 143 20.98 2.37 13.19
C ASN A 143 19.97 2.89 12.16
N PHE A 144 18.82 3.41 12.61
CA PHE A 144 17.79 3.97 11.73
C PHE A 144 18.31 5.10 10.85
N GLU A 145 19.15 5.96 11.38
CA GLU A 145 19.71 7.13 10.68
C GLU A 145 20.61 6.77 9.50
N GLU A 146 21.15 5.54 9.49
CA GLU A 146 21.94 5.01 8.38
C GLU A 146 21.10 4.25 7.35
N CYS A 147 19.80 4.12 7.59
CA CYS A 147 18.92 3.37 6.71
C CYS A 147 18.54 4.15 5.46
N THR A 148 18.18 3.42 4.43
CA THR A 148 17.68 3.93 3.15
C THR A 148 16.60 2.99 2.61
N ILE A 149 15.84 3.45 1.60
CA ILE A 149 14.87 2.61 0.90
C ILE A 149 15.56 1.39 0.28
N GLY A 150 16.74 1.56 -0.32
CA GLY A 150 17.51 0.48 -0.89
C GLY A 150 18.00 -0.56 0.13
N LYS A 151 18.38 -0.14 1.35
CA LYS A 151 18.72 -1.07 2.43
C LYS A 151 17.50 -1.88 2.85
N TRP A 152 16.37 -1.25 3.11
CA TRP A 152 15.13 -1.94 3.49
C TRP A 152 14.56 -2.83 2.38
N ARG A 153 14.71 -2.43 1.11
CA ARG A 153 14.40 -3.30 -0.03
C ARG A 153 15.22 -4.59 0.02
N LYS A 154 16.52 -4.51 0.32
CA LYS A 154 17.38 -5.69 0.48
C LYS A 154 16.96 -6.54 1.68
N ASP A 155 16.47 -5.92 2.77
CA ASP A 155 15.92 -6.65 3.92
C ASP A 155 14.70 -7.49 3.52
N VAL A 156 13.74 -6.89 2.78
CA VAL A 156 12.58 -7.62 2.28
C VAL A 156 12.99 -8.82 1.42
N LEU A 157 13.96 -8.62 0.52
CA LEU A 157 14.45 -9.71 -0.34
C LEU A 157 15.10 -10.83 0.48
N SER A 158 15.90 -10.51 1.53
CA SER A 158 16.44 -11.52 2.44
C SER A 158 15.33 -12.32 3.14
N ILE A 159 14.27 -11.63 3.62
CA ILE A 159 13.13 -12.32 4.25
C ILE A 159 12.45 -13.28 3.26
N LEU A 160 12.21 -12.85 2.03
CA LEU A 160 11.59 -13.69 1.01
C LEU A 160 12.47 -14.87 0.60
N ASP A 161 13.77 -14.63 0.46
CA ASP A 161 14.69 -15.65 -0.04
C ASP A 161 15.03 -16.71 1.01
N GLU A 162 15.14 -16.30 2.29
CA GLU A 162 15.67 -17.16 3.35
C GLU A 162 14.60 -17.68 4.32
N LEU A 163 13.46 -17.00 4.42
CA LEU A 163 12.43 -17.37 5.40
C LEU A 163 11.12 -17.88 4.78
N THR A 164 10.96 -17.81 3.46
CA THR A 164 9.71 -18.22 2.83
C THR A 164 9.92 -19.30 1.77
N ASP A 165 8.95 -20.20 1.67
CA ASP A 165 8.92 -21.27 0.67
C ASP A 165 7.62 -21.16 -0.13
N GLY A 166 7.71 -21.34 -1.46
CA GLY A 166 6.56 -21.27 -2.37
C GLY A 166 5.95 -19.86 -2.51
N PRO A 167 4.71 -19.76 -3.04
CA PRO A 167 4.05 -18.49 -3.33
C PRO A 167 3.65 -17.72 -2.07
N GLN A 168 3.86 -16.41 -2.07
CA GLN A 168 3.59 -15.52 -0.94
C GLN A 168 2.59 -14.43 -1.30
N ILE A 169 1.69 -14.11 -0.39
CA ILE A 169 0.90 -12.87 -0.40
C ILE A 169 1.68 -11.84 0.43
N LEU A 170 2.09 -10.74 -0.19
CA LEU A 170 2.74 -9.66 0.55
C LEU A 170 1.71 -8.65 1.02
N VAL A 171 1.74 -8.30 2.29
CA VAL A 171 0.89 -7.28 2.89
C VAL A 171 1.74 -6.11 3.33
N GLY A 172 1.69 -5.00 2.60
CA GLY A 172 2.49 -3.81 2.86
C GLY A 172 1.68 -2.65 3.41
N SER A 173 2.08 -2.08 4.55
CA SER A 173 1.43 -0.91 5.15
C SER A 173 2.27 0.35 4.94
N SER A 174 1.67 1.42 4.39
CA SER A 174 2.33 2.72 4.17
C SER A 174 3.63 2.56 3.36
N LEU A 175 4.79 2.93 3.89
CA LEU A 175 6.10 2.71 3.27
C LEU A 175 6.35 1.22 2.96
N GLY A 176 5.86 0.30 3.79
CA GLY A 176 5.91 -1.14 3.51
C GLY A 176 5.17 -1.52 2.22
N GLY A 177 4.14 -0.78 1.83
CA GLY A 177 3.47 -0.94 0.53
C GLY A 177 4.35 -0.54 -0.65
N TRP A 178 5.20 0.47 -0.49
CA TRP A 178 6.19 0.82 -1.50
C TRP A 178 7.27 -0.27 -1.67
N LEU A 179 7.81 -0.76 -0.53
CA LEU A 179 8.77 -1.86 -0.54
C LEU A 179 8.18 -3.17 -1.07
N MET A 180 6.90 -3.43 -0.82
CA MET A 180 6.14 -4.56 -1.36
C MET A 180 6.14 -4.55 -2.90
N LEU A 181 5.90 -3.40 -3.53
CA LEU A 181 5.96 -3.27 -4.99
C LEU A 181 7.36 -3.58 -5.52
N HIS A 182 8.41 -3.07 -4.87
CA HIS A 182 9.79 -3.39 -5.23
C HIS A 182 10.11 -4.88 -5.08
N ALA A 183 9.59 -5.53 -4.05
CA ALA A 183 9.78 -6.96 -3.84
C ALA A 183 9.10 -7.79 -4.93
N ALA A 184 7.88 -7.43 -5.31
CA ALA A 184 7.14 -8.08 -6.39
C ALA A 184 7.84 -7.95 -7.76
N ILE A 185 8.44 -6.79 -8.06
CA ILE A 185 9.26 -6.59 -9.25
C ILE A 185 10.50 -7.49 -9.23
N ALA A 186 11.16 -7.60 -8.06
CA ALA A 186 12.43 -8.32 -7.94
C ALA A 186 12.27 -9.84 -7.79
N ARG A 187 11.12 -10.32 -7.35
CA ARG A 187 10.81 -11.75 -7.10
C ARG A 187 9.41 -12.13 -7.61
N PRO A 188 9.13 -11.94 -8.91
CA PRO A 188 7.80 -12.20 -9.46
C PRO A 188 7.36 -13.67 -9.26
N ASP A 189 8.30 -14.60 -9.27
CA ASP A 189 8.01 -16.05 -9.11
C ASP A 189 7.65 -16.42 -7.66
N LYS A 190 8.04 -15.62 -6.67
CA LYS A 190 7.72 -15.84 -5.27
C LYS A 190 6.46 -15.09 -4.80
N VAL A 191 6.04 -14.07 -5.52
CA VAL A 191 4.95 -13.19 -5.11
C VAL A 191 3.67 -13.55 -5.86
N ALA A 192 2.73 -14.17 -5.18
CA ALA A 192 1.45 -14.61 -5.75
C ALA A 192 0.38 -13.51 -5.75
N ALA A 193 0.37 -12.62 -4.77
CA ALA A 193 -0.56 -11.49 -4.70
C ALA A 193 -0.04 -10.39 -3.76
N LEU A 194 -0.62 -9.20 -3.87
CA LEU A 194 -0.29 -8.04 -3.05
C LEU A 194 -1.52 -7.47 -2.35
N VAL A 195 -1.35 -7.08 -1.08
CA VAL A 195 -2.33 -6.26 -0.34
C VAL A 195 -1.63 -5.02 0.20
N GLY A 196 -2.01 -3.86 -0.31
CA GLY A 196 -1.47 -2.58 0.13
C GLY A 196 -2.44 -1.84 1.04
N VAL A 197 -1.98 -1.39 2.21
CA VAL A 197 -2.77 -0.58 3.14
C VAL A 197 -2.15 0.81 3.24
N ALA A 198 -2.87 1.85 2.81
CA ALA A 198 -2.41 3.23 2.79
C ALA A 198 -1.02 3.39 2.12
N VAL A 199 -0.85 2.80 0.94
CA VAL A 199 0.45 2.68 0.25
C VAL A 199 1.07 4.05 0.01
N ALA A 200 2.33 4.22 0.45
CA ALA A 200 3.09 5.46 0.36
C ALA A 200 4.16 5.43 -0.75
N ALA A 201 3.83 4.85 -1.93
CA ALA A 201 4.76 4.82 -3.05
C ALA A 201 5.18 6.24 -3.46
N ASP A 202 6.49 6.50 -3.56
CA ASP A 202 7.12 7.77 -3.93
C ASP A 202 6.73 8.97 -3.04
N HIS A 203 5.92 8.74 -1.99
CA HIS A 203 5.30 9.82 -1.23
C HIS A 203 6.32 10.74 -0.56
N LEU A 204 7.34 10.19 0.08
CA LEU A 204 8.38 10.98 0.76
C LEU A 204 9.13 11.88 -0.22
N VAL A 205 9.50 11.36 -1.37
CA VAL A 205 10.18 12.11 -2.43
C VAL A 205 9.26 13.21 -2.98
N THR A 206 8.01 12.87 -3.24
CA THR A 206 7.02 13.83 -3.76
C THR A 206 6.72 14.95 -2.74
N ALA A 207 6.61 14.59 -1.45
CA ALA A 207 6.39 15.56 -0.38
C ALA A 207 7.58 16.52 -0.22
N PHE A 208 8.81 16.00 -0.26
CA PHE A 208 10.02 16.81 -0.24
C PHE A 208 10.08 17.78 -1.43
N ARG A 209 9.85 17.30 -2.64
CA ARG A 209 9.88 18.11 -3.88
C ARG A 209 8.80 19.20 -3.92
N ARG A 210 7.72 19.08 -3.14
CA ARG A 210 6.67 20.09 -3.01
C ARG A 210 6.98 21.20 -2.01
N LEU A 211 8.01 21.04 -1.21
CA LEU A 211 8.45 22.11 -0.31
C LEU A 211 8.96 23.31 -1.11
N PRO A 212 8.84 24.56 -0.56
CA PRO A 212 9.53 25.71 -1.12
C PRO A 212 11.02 25.44 -1.28
N ILE A 213 11.65 26.00 -2.31
CA ILE A 213 13.06 25.74 -2.63
C ILE A 213 13.99 26.13 -1.48
N GLU A 214 13.63 27.17 -0.72
CA GLU A 214 14.38 27.61 0.45
C GLU A 214 14.35 26.54 1.55
N ALA A 215 13.20 25.89 1.77
CA ALA A 215 13.08 24.82 2.75
C ALA A 215 13.84 23.56 2.30
N GLN A 216 13.85 23.25 1.00
CA GLN A 216 14.65 22.12 0.46
C GLN A 216 16.15 22.36 0.70
N LYS A 217 16.65 23.58 0.43
CA LYS A 217 18.04 23.96 0.67
C LYS A 217 18.40 23.91 2.16
N GLU A 218 17.51 24.40 3.02
CA GLU A 218 17.73 24.34 4.47
C GLU A 218 17.86 22.89 4.98
N ILE A 219 17.03 21.97 4.45
CA ILE A 219 17.07 20.55 4.78
C ILE A 219 18.39 19.92 4.26
N GLU A 220 18.80 20.27 3.04
CA GLU A 220 20.08 19.82 2.47
C GLU A 220 21.29 20.28 3.30
N GLU A 221 21.31 21.57 3.68
CA GLU A 221 22.39 22.15 4.49
C GLU A 221 22.45 21.57 5.90
N LYS A 222 21.27 21.32 6.53
CA LYS A 222 21.18 20.72 7.87
C LYS A 222 21.35 19.22 7.88
N GLY A 223 21.21 18.57 6.72
CA GLY A 223 21.26 17.12 6.59
C GLY A 223 20.07 16.37 7.20
N GLU A 224 19.03 17.09 7.66
CA GLU A 224 17.88 16.52 8.36
C GLU A 224 16.57 17.17 7.91
N TRP A 225 15.55 16.33 7.70
CA TRP A 225 14.18 16.75 7.46
C TRP A 225 13.25 16.29 8.59
N LYS A 226 12.63 17.23 9.25
CA LYS A 226 11.54 16.98 10.21
C LYS A 226 10.25 16.75 9.45
N PHE A 227 10.02 15.50 9.04
CA PHE A 227 8.84 15.10 8.28
C PHE A 227 7.59 15.14 9.17
N PRO A 228 6.60 16.02 8.91
CA PRO A 228 5.44 16.17 9.77
C PRO A 228 4.61 14.87 9.88
N THR A 229 4.18 14.53 11.09
CA THR A 229 3.26 13.40 11.34
C THR A 229 2.48 13.64 12.64
N LYS A 230 1.26 13.07 12.69
CA LYS A 230 0.44 13.03 13.91
C LYS A 230 0.71 11.79 14.77
N HIS A 231 1.61 10.92 14.34
CA HIS A 231 1.83 9.61 14.95
C HIS A 231 3.06 9.55 15.86
N ASN A 232 3.70 10.68 16.07
CA ASN A 232 4.79 10.86 17.00
C ASN A 232 4.45 12.02 17.98
N GLU A 233 4.86 11.91 19.22
CA GLU A 233 4.65 12.95 20.25
C GLU A 233 5.31 14.28 19.88
N GLU A 234 6.44 14.24 19.18
CA GLU A 234 7.15 15.41 18.68
C GLU A 234 6.46 16.07 17.46
N GLY A 235 5.44 15.43 16.88
CA GLY A 235 4.74 15.91 15.70
C GLY A 235 5.49 15.74 14.37
N TYR A 236 6.65 15.10 14.38
CA TYR A 236 7.45 14.82 13.18
C TYR A 236 8.28 13.54 13.32
N TYR A 237 8.71 12.98 12.19
CA TYR A 237 9.78 12.00 12.12
C TYR A 237 11.06 12.68 11.60
N SER A 238 12.18 12.48 12.28
CA SER A 238 13.49 12.88 11.79
C SER A 238 13.93 11.90 10.69
N LEU A 239 14.21 12.44 9.49
CA LEU A 239 14.74 11.72 8.34
C LEU A 239 16.02 12.42 7.88
N THR A 240 17.06 11.67 7.56
CA THR A 240 18.26 12.26 7.00
C THR A 240 18.02 12.73 5.56
N TYR A 241 18.71 13.77 5.13
CA TYR A 241 18.67 14.20 3.72
C TYR A 241 19.16 13.10 2.77
N ASP A 242 20.17 12.34 3.21
CA ASP A 242 20.66 11.17 2.45
C ASP A 242 19.59 10.10 2.23
N PHE A 243 18.70 9.90 3.23
CA PHE A 243 17.56 9.01 3.06
C PHE A 243 16.65 9.47 1.92
N ILE A 244 16.32 10.76 1.86
CA ILE A 244 15.44 11.34 0.83
C ILE A 244 16.10 11.27 -0.55
N ARG A 245 17.37 11.65 -0.64
CA ARG A 245 18.14 11.62 -1.88
C ARG A 245 18.28 10.21 -2.44
N GLU A 246 18.51 9.21 -1.59
CA GLU A 246 18.60 7.81 -2.01
C GLU A 246 17.22 7.27 -2.42
N ALA A 247 16.15 7.68 -1.72
CA ALA A 247 14.78 7.29 -2.02
C ALA A 247 14.34 7.69 -3.45
N GLU A 248 14.90 8.75 -4.03
CA GLU A 248 14.62 9.18 -5.41
C GLU A 248 14.94 8.09 -6.44
N ASN A 249 15.95 7.24 -6.18
CA ASN A 249 16.33 6.13 -7.05
C ASN A 249 15.30 4.98 -7.05
N HIS A 250 14.32 5.05 -6.17
CA HIS A 250 13.32 4.01 -5.96
C HIS A 250 11.89 4.45 -6.35
N CYS A 251 11.73 5.60 -6.99
CA CYS A 251 10.43 6.07 -7.48
C CYS A 251 9.87 5.14 -8.56
N LEU A 252 8.60 4.79 -8.44
CA LEU A 252 7.89 3.84 -9.31
C LEU A 252 6.77 4.48 -10.11
N LEU A 253 6.14 5.56 -9.63
CA LEU A 253 4.89 6.08 -10.19
C LEU A 253 5.07 6.86 -11.50
N ASN A 254 6.31 7.11 -11.93
CA ASN A 254 6.61 7.84 -13.17
C ASN A 254 6.56 6.95 -14.43
N SER A 255 6.45 5.63 -14.27
CA SER A 255 6.45 4.67 -15.38
C SER A 255 5.54 3.47 -15.06
N PRO A 256 5.19 2.62 -16.05
CA PRO A 256 4.48 1.38 -15.79
C PRO A 256 5.25 0.50 -14.79
N ILE A 257 4.53 -0.06 -13.83
CA ILE A 257 5.08 -0.94 -12.78
C ILE A 257 4.88 -2.39 -13.21
N PRO A 258 5.96 -3.17 -13.45
CA PRO A 258 5.88 -4.52 -14.02
C PRO A 258 5.46 -5.57 -12.97
N VAL A 259 4.31 -5.36 -12.33
CA VAL A 259 3.66 -6.29 -11.41
C VAL A 259 2.39 -6.78 -12.05
N THR A 260 2.24 -8.10 -12.20
CA THR A 260 1.14 -8.75 -12.94
C THR A 260 0.23 -9.62 -12.07
N CYS A 261 0.64 -9.93 -10.82
CA CYS A 261 -0.17 -10.70 -9.87
C CYS A 261 -1.39 -9.90 -9.39
N PRO A 262 -2.41 -10.57 -8.78
CA PRO A 262 -3.54 -9.89 -8.16
C PRO A 262 -3.13 -8.87 -7.10
N ILE A 263 -3.79 -7.71 -7.07
CA ILE A 263 -3.48 -6.60 -6.14
C ILE A 263 -4.77 -6.09 -5.50
N ARG A 264 -4.74 -5.88 -4.18
CA ARG A 264 -5.79 -5.23 -3.42
C ARG A 264 -5.21 -4.05 -2.66
N LEU A 265 -5.78 -2.87 -2.85
CA LEU A 265 -5.34 -1.63 -2.21
C LEU A 265 -6.45 -1.12 -1.30
N ILE A 266 -6.17 -0.90 -0.03
CA ILE A 266 -7.10 -0.39 0.97
C ILE A 266 -6.57 0.97 1.45
N HIS A 267 -7.37 2.04 1.36
CA HIS A 267 -6.93 3.37 1.76
C HIS A 267 -8.05 4.16 2.44
N GLY A 268 -7.70 4.92 3.47
CA GLY A 268 -8.60 5.82 4.15
C GLY A 268 -8.72 7.17 3.42
N MET A 269 -9.94 7.65 3.15
CA MET A 269 -10.14 8.94 2.49
C MET A 269 -9.86 10.15 3.40
N ARG A 270 -9.73 9.93 4.72
CA ARG A 270 -9.31 10.93 5.71
C ARG A 270 -7.85 10.76 6.14
N ASP A 271 -7.06 10.04 5.34
CA ASP A 271 -5.63 9.93 5.54
C ASP A 271 -4.98 11.32 5.38
N GLY A 272 -4.42 11.84 6.47
CA GLY A 272 -3.75 13.14 6.51
C GLY A 272 -2.24 13.05 6.32
N ASP A 273 -1.68 11.83 6.27
CA ASP A 273 -0.24 11.61 6.10
C ASP A 273 0.09 11.23 4.65
N VAL A 274 -0.70 10.34 4.05
CA VAL A 274 -0.51 9.87 2.67
C VAL A 274 -1.80 10.06 1.86
N PRO A 275 -1.80 10.85 0.79
CA PRO A 275 -2.97 11.04 -0.04
C PRO A 275 -3.47 9.71 -0.63
N TRP A 276 -4.76 9.38 -0.46
CA TRP A 276 -5.36 8.16 -0.99
C TRP A 276 -5.26 8.03 -2.52
N GLN A 277 -5.08 9.15 -3.22
CA GLN A 277 -4.84 9.19 -4.66
C GLN A 277 -3.58 8.42 -5.08
N ILE A 278 -2.63 8.21 -4.16
CA ILE A 278 -1.44 7.38 -4.43
C ILE A 278 -1.85 5.93 -4.70
N SER A 279 -2.81 5.38 -3.96
CA SER A 279 -3.33 4.03 -4.26
C SER A 279 -3.99 3.97 -5.63
N MET A 280 -4.68 5.01 -6.07
CA MET A 280 -5.23 5.10 -7.43
C MET A 280 -4.13 5.16 -8.50
N GLN A 281 -3.05 5.92 -8.24
CA GLN A 281 -1.90 5.97 -9.14
C GLN A 281 -1.18 4.62 -9.24
N VAL A 282 -1.01 3.91 -8.11
CA VAL A 282 -0.46 2.53 -8.13
C VAL A 282 -1.34 1.63 -8.99
N ALA A 283 -2.67 1.65 -8.81
CA ALA A 283 -3.60 0.85 -9.60
C ALA A 283 -3.53 1.17 -11.10
N ASP A 284 -3.34 2.44 -11.47
CA ASP A 284 -3.17 2.87 -12.86
C ASP A 284 -1.82 2.44 -13.47
N ARG A 285 -0.75 2.37 -12.67
CA ARG A 285 0.60 2.10 -13.16
C ARG A 285 0.99 0.63 -13.22
N VAL A 286 0.41 -0.23 -12.38
CA VAL A 286 0.72 -1.67 -12.41
C VAL A 286 0.20 -2.34 -13.68
N LEU A 287 0.94 -3.33 -14.19
CA LEU A 287 0.53 -4.08 -15.38
C LEU A 287 -0.52 -5.15 -15.08
N SER A 288 -0.78 -5.43 -13.82
CA SER A 288 -1.84 -6.34 -13.40
C SER A 288 -3.20 -5.88 -13.90
N LYS A 289 -4.01 -6.82 -14.42
CA LYS A 289 -5.41 -6.59 -14.80
C LYS A 289 -6.38 -6.89 -13.65
N ASP A 290 -5.89 -7.46 -12.56
CA ASP A 290 -6.66 -7.87 -11.39
C ASP A 290 -6.30 -6.96 -10.21
N VAL A 291 -6.87 -5.76 -10.21
CA VAL A 291 -6.59 -4.72 -9.20
C VAL A 291 -7.89 -4.14 -8.69
N ASP A 292 -8.10 -4.24 -7.37
CA ASP A 292 -9.20 -3.57 -6.69
C ASP A 292 -8.67 -2.51 -5.72
N VAL A 293 -9.35 -1.35 -5.67
CA VAL A 293 -9.06 -0.28 -4.72
C VAL A 293 -10.29 -0.05 -3.83
N ILE A 294 -10.12 -0.23 -2.54
CA ILE A 294 -11.16 -0.07 -1.53
C ILE A 294 -10.87 1.23 -0.75
N LEU A 295 -11.74 2.21 -0.94
CA LEU A 295 -11.63 3.50 -0.24
C LEU A 295 -12.58 3.52 0.96
N ARG A 296 -12.02 3.71 2.16
CA ARG A 296 -12.77 3.85 3.41
C ARG A 296 -13.04 5.32 3.68
N LYS A 297 -14.29 5.78 3.56
CA LYS A 297 -14.67 7.19 3.67
C LYS A 297 -14.19 7.87 4.97
N ALA A 298 -14.29 7.18 6.11
CA ALA A 298 -13.87 7.68 7.41
C ALA A 298 -12.48 7.20 7.83
N GLY A 299 -11.83 6.33 7.03
CA GLY A 299 -10.54 5.74 7.34
C GLY A 299 -9.42 6.80 7.40
N GLN A 300 -8.52 6.64 8.35
CA GLN A 300 -7.30 7.43 8.53
C GLN A 300 -6.07 6.64 8.12
N HIS A 301 -4.87 7.24 8.22
CA HIS A 301 -3.62 6.62 7.77
C HIS A 301 -3.35 5.24 8.38
N ARG A 302 -3.50 5.09 9.68
CA ARG A 302 -3.17 3.82 10.35
C ARG A 302 -4.07 2.66 9.95
N MET A 303 -5.30 2.92 9.47
CA MET A 303 -6.25 1.85 9.11
C MET A 303 -6.23 0.72 10.14
N SER A 304 -6.41 1.06 11.42
CA SER A 304 -6.23 0.14 12.55
C SER A 304 -7.47 0.02 13.45
N GLU A 305 -8.58 0.65 13.05
CA GLU A 305 -9.85 0.40 13.71
C GLU A 305 -10.28 -1.07 13.51
N LYS A 306 -11.12 -1.57 14.38
CA LYS A 306 -11.60 -2.96 14.35
C LYS A 306 -12.12 -3.36 12.96
N GLU A 307 -12.90 -2.47 12.34
CA GLU A 307 -13.48 -2.72 11.01
C GLU A 307 -12.43 -2.64 9.90
N ASP A 308 -11.40 -1.82 10.03
CA ASP A 308 -10.28 -1.75 9.07
C ASP A 308 -9.44 -3.03 9.14
N THR A 309 -9.16 -3.50 10.35
CA THR A 309 -8.43 -4.75 10.57
C THR A 309 -9.21 -5.95 10.03
N LYS A 310 -10.53 -5.99 10.26
CA LYS A 310 -11.41 -7.02 9.70
C LYS A 310 -11.42 -6.98 8.17
N LEU A 311 -11.50 -5.79 7.58
CA LEU A 311 -11.44 -5.63 6.12
C LEU A 311 -10.11 -6.18 5.57
N LEU A 312 -9.00 -5.86 6.20
CA LEU A 312 -7.68 -6.38 5.80
C LEU A 312 -7.64 -7.91 5.83
N VAL A 313 -8.07 -8.51 6.93
CA VAL A 313 -8.09 -9.98 7.10
C VAL A 313 -8.97 -10.63 6.04
N ASN A 314 -10.18 -10.13 5.82
CA ASN A 314 -11.10 -10.67 4.80
C ASN A 314 -10.50 -10.53 3.38
N THR A 315 -9.81 -9.43 3.10
CA THR A 315 -9.15 -9.23 1.80
C THR A 315 -8.03 -10.24 1.56
N VAL A 316 -7.28 -10.61 2.59
CA VAL A 316 -6.25 -11.66 2.49
C VAL A 316 -6.90 -13.02 2.32
N ASP A 317 -7.99 -13.31 3.05
CA ASP A 317 -8.74 -14.56 2.96
C ASP A 317 -9.31 -14.77 1.53
N ASP A 318 -9.99 -13.76 0.98
CA ASP A 318 -10.50 -13.78 -0.39
C ASP A 318 -9.40 -14.04 -1.45
N LEU A 319 -8.19 -13.48 -1.24
CA LEU A 319 -7.06 -13.75 -2.12
C LEU A 319 -6.51 -15.16 -1.98
N ILE A 320 -6.47 -15.71 -0.77
CA ILE A 320 -6.07 -17.11 -0.52
C ILE A 320 -7.02 -18.06 -1.27
N ASP A 321 -8.34 -17.84 -1.14
CA ASP A 321 -9.35 -18.65 -1.82
C ASP A 321 -9.22 -18.53 -3.36
N LYS A 322 -9.01 -17.30 -3.86
CA LYS A 322 -8.80 -17.07 -5.29
C LYS A 322 -7.57 -17.82 -5.81
N LEU A 323 -6.45 -17.75 -5.11
CA LEU A 323 -5.21 -18.42 -5.52
C LEU A 323 -5.36 -19.95 -5.48
N ALA A 324 -6.13 -20.49 -4.53
CA ALA A 324 -6.41 -21.93 -4.46
C ALA A 324 -7.26 -22.44 -5.64
N THR A 325 -8.05 -21.58 -6.29
CA THR A 325 -8.86 -21.96 -7.47
C THR A 325 -8.08 -21.87 -8.79
N LEU A 326 -6.90 -21.27 -8.79
CA LEU A 326 -6.04 -21.12 -9.96
C LEU A 326 -4.97 -22.23 -10.07
N THR A 327 -4.80 -23.02 -9.02
CA THR A 327 -3.90 -24.19 -8.97
C THR A 327 -4.66 -25.49 -9.17
#